data_2bce59816d8f531872a190590cad9cb3
#
_entry.id   2bce59816d8f531872a190590cad9cb3
#
_cell.length_a   1.000
_cell.length_b   1.000
_cell.length_c   1.000
_cell.angle_alpha   90.00
_cell.angle_beta   90.00
_cell.angle_gamma   90.00
#
_symmetry.space_group_name_H-M   'P 1'
#
loop_
_entity.id
_entity.type
_entity.pdbx_description
1 polymer ?
#
loop_
_entity_poly.entity_id
_entity_poly.type
_entity_poly.pdbx_seq_one_letter_code
_entity_poly.pdbx_strand_id
1 'polypeptide(L)'
;MNRDDLCRLLDTPFSQEQWDAISAPLGPFVIKAGAGTGKTTVMTARVVWLVATERVQAEQILGLTFTTKATAQLQARVRSALRRLSDEVHGVPLDEVGEPTISTYHAFAGRLIAEHGLRLGVEPGSTVLTEAASIQLAYQVVTRTQRDLSVLGYTPDKVVSVLRSLDGELAEHGVTPEMLRAFDTRFQQDVETAGNAARRRVQLFDKVIDNSKSRVELSHLVEEYRAARRVRDVMDFSDQMLIGMQLATEFPEVGEQLRQQFQVVLLDEYQDTSVAQRLLLTGLFAGGHPVTAVGDPLQAIYEWRGASVANIDDFNMHFPNPDGSRSRALTLKENRRSGANILDGANSLSTSLRELHDVEPLVTPANPKPAGGIRVGLLPTFAEE
;
A
#
# COMPACT_ATOMS: atom_id res chain seq x y z
N MET A 1 4.82 27.65 -15.75
CA MET A 1 3.59 27.01 -16.29
C MET A 1 2.44 27.27 -15.34
N ASN A 2 1.40 27.95 -15.80
CA ASN A 2 0.17 28.20 -15.05
C ASN A 2 -0.90 27.11 -15.33
N ARG A 3 -2.11 27.26 -14.72
CA ARG A 3 -3.18 26.27 -14.86
C ARG A 3 -3.67 26.14 -16.30
N ASP A 4 -3.85 27.25 -16.99
CA ASP A 4 -4.41 27.26 -18.36
C ASP A 4 -3.42 26.65 -19.37
N ASP A 5 -2.12 26.89 -19.16
CA ASP A 5 -1.06 26.26 -19.96
C ASP A 5 -1.09 24.73 -19.80
N LEU A 6 -1.20 24.27 -18.56
CA LEU A 6 -1.26 22.83 -18.29
C LEU A 6 -2.56 22.18 -18.80
N CYS A 7 -3.69 22.91 -18.72
CA CYS A 7 -4.96 22.45 -19.30
C CYS A 7 -4.86 22.26 -20.82
N ARG A 8 -4.20 23.19 -21.51
CA ARG A 8 -3.96 23.11 -22.97
C ARG A 8 -3.05 21.95 -23.32
N LEU A 9 -1.90 21.85 -22.64
CA LEU A 9 -0.91 20.81 -22.87
C LEU A 9 -1.50 19.39 -22.70
N LEU A 10 -2.30 19.19 -21.66
CA LEU A 10 -2.88 17.87 -21.33
C LEU A 10 -4.28 17.64 -21.90
N ASP A 11 -4.84 18.63 -22.61
CA ASP A 11 -6.21 18.61 -23.11
C ASP A 11 -7.22 18.19 -22.01
N THR A 12 -7.05 18.76 -20.83
CA THR A 12 -7.83 18.39 -19.65
C THR A 12 -8.16 19.62 -18.81
N PRO A 13 -9.45 19.94 -18.59
CA PRO A 13 -9.84 21.03 -17.69
C PRO A 13 -9.65 20.56 -16.23
N PHE A 14 -8.77 21.19 -15.49
CA PHE A 14 -8.58 20.95 -14.07
C PHE A 14 -9.51 21.79 -13.20
N SER A 15 -10.14 21.20 -12.18
CA SER A 15 -10.84 21.95 -11.13
C SER A 15 -9.86 22.73 -10.26
N GLN A 16 -10.37 23.61 -9.39
CA GLN A 16 -9.51 24.31 -8.45
C GLN A 16 -8.84 23.34 -7.48
N GLU A 17 -9.60 22.37 -6.95
CA GLU A 17 -9.07 21.32 -6.05
C GLU A 17 -7.95 20.51 -6.72
N GLN A 18 -8.15 20.13 -7.99
CA GLN A 18 -7.11 19.43 -8.75
C GLN A 18 -5.88 20.31 -8.98
N TRP A 19 -6.08 21.59 -9.31
CA TRP A 19 -4.97 22.53 -9.50
C TRP A 19 -4.18 22.75 -8.20
N ASP A 20 -4.87 22.90 -7.08
CA ASP A 20 -4.23 23.07 -5.76
C ASP A 20 -3.36 21.84 -5.40
N ALA A 21 -3.81 20.64 -5.79
CA ALA A 21 -3.03 19.41 -5.60
C ALA A 21 -1.84 19.31 -6.59
N ILE A 22 -2.03 19.67 -7.86
CA ILE A 22 -1.00 19.66 -8.89
C ILE A 22 0.13 20.64 -8.56
N SER A 23 -0.23 21.86 -8.17
CA SER A 23 0.70 22.98 -7.94
C SER A 23 1.19 23.08 -6.49
N ALA A 24 0.82 22.13 -5.63
CA ALA A 24 1.25 22.12 -4.24
C ALA A 24 2.78 22.20 -4.12
N PRO A 25 3.31 22.93 -3.13
CA PRO A 25 4.75 23.02 -2.88
C PRO A 25 5.40 21.64 -2.68
N LEU A 26 6.72 21.58 -2.81
CA LEU A 26 7.46 20.38 -2.44
C LEU A 26 7.36 20.17 -0.92
N GLY A 27 6.96 18.98 -0.53
CA GLY A 27 6.74 18.56 0.84
C GLY A 27 5.79 17.37 0.89
N PRO A 28 5.64 16.71 2.03
CA PRO A 28 4.71 15.59 2.17
C PRO A 28 3.26 16.09 2.22
N PHE A 29 2.37 15.41 1.52
CA PHE A 29 0.91 15.61 1.63
C PHE A 29 0.12 14.43 1.07
N VAL A 30 -1.11 14.28 1.53
CA VAL A 30 -2.05 13.28 1.05
C VAL A 30 -3.20 13.91 0.29
N ILE A 31 -3.66 13.24 -0.75
CA ILE A 31 -4.85 13.60 -1.52
C ILE A 31 -5.91 12.52 -1.28
N LYS A 32 -6.93 12.83 -0.47
CA LYS A 32 -8.12 12.00 -0.34
C LYS A 32 -9.03 12.28 -1.54
N ALA A 33 -9.15 11.33 -2.44
CA ALA A 33 -9.75 11.53 -3.76
C ALA A 33 -10.77 10.43 -4.07
N GLY A 34 -12.04 10.75 -4.05
CA GLY A 34 -13.11 9.79 -4.28
C GLY A 34 -13.10 9.18 -5.69
N ALA A 35 -13.98 8.22 -5.89
CA ALA A 35 -14.15 7.55 -7.20
C ALA A 35 -14.47 8.59 -8.30
N GLY A 36 -13.78 8.52 -9.42
CA GLY A 36 -14.05 9.37 -10.58
C GLY A 36 -13.62 10.83 -10.48
N THR A 37 -12.86 11.21 -9.43
CA THR A 37 -12.34 12.58 -9.25
C THR A 37 -11.04 12.86 -10.01
N GLY A 38 -10.47 11.85 -10.69
CA GLY A 38 -9.30 12.00 -11.54
C GLY A 38 -7.96 11.80 -10.81
N LYS A 39 -7.87 10.93 -9.79
CA LYS A 39 -6.64 10.58 -9.06
C LYS A 39 -5.41 10.47 -9.97
N THR A 40 -5.43 9.54 -10.90
CA THR A 40 -4.30 9.28 -11.81
C THR A 40 -4.01 10.46 -12.75
N THR A 41 -5.05 11.24 -13.12
CA THR A 41 -4.88 12.45 -13.93
C THR A 41 -4.13 13.53 -13.16
N VAL A 42 -4.47 13.74 -11.90
CA VAL A 42 -3.78 14.70 -11.01
C VAL A 42 -2.32 14.27 -10.80
N MET A 43 -2.05 12.98 -10.57
CA MET A 43 -0.67 12.48 -10.44
C MET A 43 0.15 12.73 -11.71
N THR A 44 -0.39 12.37 -12.89
CA THR A 44 0.27 12.64 -14.18
C THR A 44 0.53 14.14 -14.37
N ALA A 45 -0.48 14.98 -14.12
CA ALA A 45 -0.37 16.41 -14.27
C ALA A 45 0.64 17.04 -13.30
N ARG A 46 0.76 16.49 -12.05
CA ARG A 46 1.76 16.92 -11.09
C ARG A 46 3.18 16.62 -11.57
N VAL A 47 3.43 15.41 -12.12
CA VAL A 47 4.73 15.08 -12.72
C VAL A 47 5.10 16.10 -13.80
N VAL A 48 4.18 16.34 -14.75
CA VAL A 48 4.42 17.28 -15.85
C VAL A 48 4.66 18.69 -15.34
N TRP A 49 3.87 19.15 -14.38
CA TRP A 49 4.02 20.49 -13.80
C TRP A 49 5.35 20.66 -13.07
N LEU A 50 5.78 19.65 -12.30
CA LEU A 50 7.07 19.69 -11.59
C LEU A 50 8.25 19.77 -12.55
N VAL A 51 8.23 18.99 -13.62
CA VAL A 51 9.27 19.00 -14.67
C VAL A 51 9.21 20.31 -15.46
N ALA A 52 8.03 20.73 -15.91
CA ALA A 52 7.83 21.94 -16.70
C ALA A 52 8.16 23.25 -15.94
N THR A 53 8.14 23.22 -14.62
CA THR A 53 8.54 24.35 -13.76
C THR A 53 9.96 24.19 -13.23
N GLU A 54 10.73 23.25 -13.76
CA GLU A 54 12.14 22.98 -13.42
C GLU A 54 12.38 22.78 -11.92
N ARG A 55 11.37 22.28 -11.20
CA ARG A 55 11.49 21.99 -9.77
C ARG A 55 12.24 20.71 -9.49
N VAL A 56 12.09 19.72 -10.37
CA VAL A 56 12.79 18.44 -10.36
C VAL A 56 12.98 17.96 -11.80
N GLN A 57 14.00 17.15 -12.03
CA GLN A 57 14.17 16.42 -13.28
C GLN A 57 13.27 15.18 -13.28
N ALA A 58 12.90 14.68 -14.45
CA ALA A 58 12.00 13.54 -14.53
C ALA A 58 12.55 12.29 -13.82
N GLU A 59 13.84 12.00 -13.93
CA GLU A 59 14.52 10.87 -13.29
C GLU A 59 14.54 10.95 -11.76
N GLN A 60 14.35 12.14 -11.21
CA GLN A 60 14.28 12.38 -9.77
C GLN A 60 12.88 12.11 -9.18
N ILE A 61 11.96 11.59 -9.99
CA ILE A 61 10.61 11.25 -9.57
C ILE A 61 10.45 9.73 -9.49
N LEU A 62 10.01 9.25 -8.32
CA LEU A 62 9.62 7.88 -8.07
C LEU A 62 8.09 7.79 -7.98
N GLY A 63 7.48 6.95 -8.81
CA GLY A 63 6.06 6.59 -8.75
C GLY A 63 5.86 5.15 -8.29
N LEU A 64 5.09 4.92 -7.24
CA LEU A 64 4.75 3.57 -6.79
C LEU A 64 3.25 3.31 -6.91
N THR A 65 2.92 2.15 -7.47
CA THR A 65 1.54 1.72 -7.70
C THR A 65 1.31 0.31 -7.15
N PHE A 66 0.04 -0.05 -6.97
CA PHE A 66 -0.31 -1.36 -6.39
C PHE A 66 -0.19 -2.52 -7.39
N THR A 67 -0.44 -2.30 -8.69
CA THR A 67 -0.46 -3.37 -9.70
C THR A 67 0.42 -3.05 -10.91
N THR A 68 0.94 -4.09 -11.56
CA THR A 68 1.70 -3.96 -12.83
C THR A 68 0.89 -3.27 -13.92
N LYS A 69 -0.43 -3.50 -13.97
CA LYS A 69 -1.32 -2.83 -14.91
C LYS A 69 -1.41 -1.33 -14.64
N ALA A 70 -1.56 -0.93 -13.38
CA ALA A 70 -1.58 0.49 -12.99
C ALA A 70 -0.22 1.16 -13.27
N THR A 71 0.90 0.47 -12.98
CA THR A 71 2.25 0.90 -13.33
C THR A 71 2.36 1.22 -14.83
N ALA A 72 2.01 0.25 -15.69
CA ALA A 72 2.09 0.43 -17.14
C ALA A 72 1.19 1.58 -17.65
N GLN A 73 -0.01 1.71 -17.09
CA GLN A 73 -0.94 2.79 -17.46
C GLN A 73 -0.43 4.16 -17.03
N LEU A 74 0.07 4.29 -15.79
CA LEU A 74 0.64 5.55 -15.30
C LEU A 74 1.88 5.93 -16.10
N GLN A 75 2.79 4.98 -16.33
CA GLN A 75 4.00 5.20 -17.13
C GLN A 75 3.68 5.66 -18.56
N ALA A 76 2.73 5.01 -19.24
CA ALA A 76 2.31 5.40 -20.58
C ALA A 76 1.73 6.82 -20.62
N ARG A 77 0.90 7.19 -19.63
CA ARG A 77 0.31 8.54 -19.52
C ARG A 77 1.36 9.61 -19.26
N VAL A 78 2.25 9.35 -18.29
CA VAL A 78 3.33 10.29 -17.96
C VAL A 78 4.27 10.48 -19.16
N ARG A 79 4.70 9.40 -19.80
CA ARG A 79 5.55 9.45 -21.00
C ARG A 79 4.89 10.24 -22.13
N SER A 80 3.60 9.99 -22.42
CA SER A 80 2.86 10.74 -23.44
C SER A 80 2.75 12.24 -23.10
N ALA A 81 2.54 12.56 -21.84
CA ALA A 81 2.43 13.93 -21.37
C ALA A 81 3.78 14.68 -21.41
N LEU A 82 4.87 14.03 -21.03
CA LEU A 82 6.24 14.58 -21.12
C LEU A 82 6.68 14.77 -22.58
N ARG A 83 6.27 13.90 -23.50
CA ARG A 83 6.50 14.10 -24.95
C ARG A 83 5.85 15.39 -25.45
N ARG A 84 4.57 15.62 -25.11
CA ARG A 84 3.88 16.87 -25.47
C ARG A 84 4.58 18.09 -24.87
N LEU A 85 5.05 18.00 -23.62
CA LEU A 85 5.82 19.07 -22.99
C LEU A 85 7.13 19.36 -23.75
N SER A 86 7.85 18.32 -24.13
CA SER A 86 9.08 18.41 -24.93
C SER A 86 8.84 19.10 -26.27
N ASP A 87 7.79 18.67 -26.99
CA ASP A 87 7.45 19.20 -28.31
C ASP A 87 6.99 20.68 -28.25
N GLU A 88 6.19 21.06 -27.26
CA GLU A 88 5.53 22.38 -27.19
C GLU A 88 6.37 23.46 -26.48
N VAL A 89 7.13 23.10 -25.46
CA VAL A 89 7.75 24.08 -24.54
C VAL A 89 9.27 24.16 -24.70
N HIS A 90 9.95 23.05 -24.85
CA HIS A 90 11.42 23.03 -24.83
C HIS A 90 12.05 22.86 -26.22
N GLY A 91 11.34 22.27 -27.20
CA GLY A 91 11.93 21.90 -28.49
C GLY A 91 13.12 20.94 -28.35
N VAL A 92 13.24 20.30 -27.19
CA VAL A 92 14.35 19.41 -26.80
C VAL A 92 13.87 17.96 -26.99
N PRO A 93 14.67 17.07 -27.55
CA PRO A 93 14.30 15.66 -27.67
C PRO A 93 13.94 15.04 -26.31
N LEU A 94 12.96 14.13 -26.30
CA LEU A 94 12.50 13.46 -25.07
C LEU A 94 13.64 12.76 -24.30
N ASP A 95 14.63 12.26 -25.03
CA ASP A 95 15.82 11.60 -24.45
C ASP A 95 16.63 12.53 -23.54
N GLU A 96 16.48 13.85 -23.69
CA GLU A 96 17.10 14.86 -22.83
C GLU A 96 16.21 15.28 -21.66
N VAL A 97 14.89 15.00 -21.72
CA VAL A 97 13.94 15.29 -20.62
C VAL A 97 13.99 14.20 -19.54
N GLY A 98 14.43 12.99 -19.90
CA GLY A 98 14.47 11.83 -19.03
C GLY A 98 13.09 11.20 -18.73
N GLU A 99 13.08 10.14 -17.96
CA GLU A 99 11.84 9.45 -17.59
C GLU A 99 11.78 9.17 -16.07
N PRO A 100 10.61 9.35 -15.41
CA PRO A 100 10.45 8.99 -14.02
C PRO A 100 10.51 7.46 -13.84
N THR A 101 11.00 7.03 -12.68
CA THR A 101 10.93 5.64 -12.27
C THR A 101 9.53 5.34 -11.77
N ILE A 102 8.77 4.49 -12.47
CA ILE A 102 7.43 4.05 -12.05
C ILE A 102 7.44 2.53 -11.92
N SER A 103 7.08 2.01 -10.74
CA SER A 103 7.10 0.58 -10.45
C SER A 103 6.02 0.18 -9.46
N THR A 104 5.85 -1.14 -9.24
CA THR A 104 5.06 -1.63 -8.10
C THR A 104 5.90 -1.60 -6.83
N TYR A 105 5.25 -1.61 -5.64
CA TYR A 105 5.93 -1.70 -4.35
C TYR A 105 6.88 -2.90 -4.26
N HIS A 106 6.45 -4.08 -4.74
CA HIS A 106 7.28 -5.29 -4.74
C HIS A 106 8.47 -5.19 -5.69
N ALA A 107 8.29 -4.64 -6.89
CA ALA A 107 9.41 -4.44 -7.82
C ALA A 107 10.43 -3.43 -7.27
N PHE A 108 9.96 -2.38 -6.59
CA PHE A 108 10.83 -1.43 -5.90
C PHE A 108 11.59 -2.09 -4.74
N ALA A 109 10.91 -2.88 -3.89
CA ALA A 109 11.57 -3.63 -2.83
C ALA A 109 12.59 -4.64 -3.38
N GLY A 110 12.25 -5.34 -4.48
CA GLY A 110 13.19 -6.25 -5.14
C GLY A 110 14.45 -5.56 -5.65
N ARG A 111 14.32 -4.34 -6.21
CA ARG A 111 15.47 -3.52 -6.60
C ARG A 111 16.30 -3.11 -5.38
N LEU A 112 15.66 -2.68 -4.30
CA LEU A 112 16.33 -2.32 -3.06
C LEU A 112 17.14 -3.49 -2.48
N ILE A 113 16.58 -4.71 -2.53
CA ILE A 113 17.27 -5.94 -2.12
C ILE A 113 18.47 -6.23 -3.03
N ALA A 114 18.32 -6.10 -4.34
CA ALA A 114 19.41 -6.31 -5.28
C ALA A 114 20.60 -5.35 -5.05
N GLU A 115 20.31 -4.11 -4.67
CA GLU A 115 21.32 -3.07 -4.43
C GLU A 115 21.93 -3.14 -3.01
N HIS A 116 21.14 -3.50 -2.00
CA HIS A 116 21.51 -3.37 -0.58
C HIS A 116 21.36 -4.64 0.25
N GLY A 117 20.82 -5.74 -0.31
CA GLY A 117 20.48 -6.97 0.40
C GLY A 117 21.64 -7.63 1.14
N LEU A 118 22.87 -7.47 0.63
CA LEU A 118 24.08 -7.98 1.29
C LEU A 118 24.28 -7.45 2.72
N ARG A 119 23.71 -6.28 3.05
CA ARG A 119 23.75 -5.73 4.42
C ARG A 119 22.98 -6.61 5.42
N LEU A 120 21.98 -7.35 4.94
CA LEU A 120 21.21 -8.34 5.70
C LEU A 120 21.60 -9.78 5.39
N GLY A 121 22.69 -10.00 4.64
CA GLY A 121 23.14 -11.32 4.22
C GLY A 121 22.24 -11.96 3.16
N VAL A 122 21.51 -11.13 2.39
CA VAL A 122 20.65 -11.59 1.29
C VAL A 122 21.40 -11.41 -0.02
N GLU A 123 21.58 -12.51 -0.77
CA GLU A 123 22.27 -12.49 -2.05
C GLU A 123 21.43 -11.78 -3.13
N PRO A 124 22.03 -10.93 -3.99
CA PRO A 124 21.31 -10.22 -5.05
C PRO A 124 20.62 -11.14 -6.07
N GLY A 125 21.05 -12.41 -6.15
CA GLY A 125 20.50 -13.43 -7.05
C GLY A 125 19.45 -14.33 -6.42
N SER A 126 18.99 -14.05 -5.19
CA SER A 126 17.98 -14.87 -4.52
C SER A 126 16.71 -14.99 -5.35
N THR A 127 16.24 -16.23 -5.54
CA THR A 127 15.11 -16.53 -6.44
C THR A 127 13.78 -16.38 -5.71
N VAL A 128 12.82 -15.71 -6.35
CA VAL A 128 11.44 -15.65 -5.85
C VAL A 128 10.73 -16.97 -6.12
N LEU A 129 10.23 -17.61 -5.06
CA LEU A 129 9.51 -18.88 -5.14
C LEU A 129 8.18 -18.72 -5.89
N THR A 130 7.89 -19.69 -6.75
CA THR A 130 6.53 -19.88 -7.24
C THR A 130 5.63 -20.39 -6.11
N GLU A 131 4.32 -20.22 -6.25
CA GLU A 131 3.37 -20.72 -5.25
C GLU A 131 3.53 -22.23 -5.01
N ALA A 132 3.69 -23.02 -6.06
CA ALA A 132 3.90 -24.47 -5.95
C ALA A 132 5.19 -24.82 -5.17
N ALA A 133 6.29 -24.11 -5.45
CA ALA A 133 7.55 -24.33 -4.74
C ALA A 133 7.46 -23.91 -3.25
N SER A 134 6.73 -22.84 -2.96
CA SER A 134 6.45 -22.37 -1.60
C SER A 134 5.64 -23.40 -0.82
N ILE A 135 4.58 -23.98 -1.42
CA ILE A 135 3.80 -25.08 -0.81
C ILE A 135 4.68 -26.29 -0.55
N GLN A 136 5.48 -26.70 -1.52
CA GLN A 136 6.37 -27.87 -1.38
C GLN A 136 7.38 -27.67 -0.24
N LEU A 137 7.98 -26.49 -0.14
CA LEU A 137 8.93 -26.18 0.93
C LEU A 137 8.25 -26.19 2.30
N ALA A 138 7.07 -25.56 2.43
CA ALA A 138 6.29 -25.57 3.65
C ALA A 138 5.90 -27.01 4.07
N TYR A 139 5.51 -27.84 3.12
CA TYR A 139 5.21 -29.25 3.36
C TYR A 139 6.44 -30.02 3.90
N GLN A 140 7.62 -29.78 3.31
CA GLN A 140 8.87 -30.37 3.82
C GLN A 140 9.17 -29.94 5.26
N VAL A 141 8.94 -28.67 5.62
CA VAL A 141 9.13 -28.18 6.98
C VAL A 141 8.16 -28.87 7.93
N VAL A 142 6.87 -28.89 7.63
CA VAL A 142 5.82 -29.50 8.47
C VAL A 142 6.05 -30.99 8.68
N THR A 143 6.54 -31.73 7.68
CA THR A 143 6.77 -33.16 7.78
C THR A 143 8.11 -33.54 8.45
N ARG A 144 9.06 -32.62 8.54
CA ARG A 144 10.40 -32.87 9.11
C ARG A 144 10.62 -32.21 10.48
N THR A 145 9.72 -31.33 10.91
CA THR A 145 9.84 -30.72 12.24
C THR A 145 9.84 -31.79 13.34
N GLN A 146 10.62 -31.54 14.39
CA GLN A 146 10.64 -32.36 15.59
C GLN A 146 9.66 -31.87 16.67
N ARG A 147 8.85 -30.84 16.34
CA ARG A 147 7.87 -30.28 17.26
C ARG A 147 6.64 -31.16 17.37
N ASP A 148 6.03 -31.16 18.54
CA ASP A 148 4.72 -31.78 18.75
C ASP A 148 3.62 -30.83 18.19
N LEU A 149 3.05 -31.20 17.06
CA LEU A 149 1.98 -30.47 16.41
C LEU A 149 0.57 -30.90 16.88
N SER A 150 0.47 -31.75 17.90
CA SER A 150 -0.82 -32.24 18.40
C SER A 150 -1.76 -31.11 18.85
N VAL A 151 -1.21 -29.99 19.33
CA VAL A 151 -1.98 -28.78 19.72
C VAL A 151 -2.75 -28.19 18.54
N LEU A 152 -2.25 -28.35 17.31
CA LEU A 152 -2.91 -27.80 16.11
C LEU A 152 -4.15 -28.61 15.72
N GLY A 153 -4.14 -29.93 15.96
CA GLY A 153 -5.26 -30.82 15.62
C GLY A 153 -5.59 -30.86 14.12
N TYR A 154 -4.65 -30.49 13.25
CA TYR A 154 -4.86 -30.37 11.80
C TYR A 154 -4.13 -31.46 11.02
N THR A 155 -4.63 -31.79 9.82
CA THR A 155 -3.88 -32.57 8.84
C THR A 155 -2.67 -31.76 8.33
N PRO A 156 -1.58 -32.44 7.87
CA PRO A 156 -0.40 -31.75 7.34
C PRO A 156 -0.71 -30.69 6.28
N ASP A 157 -1.62 -30.97 5.35
CA ASP A 157 -2.03 -30.02 4.30
C ASP A 157 -2.67 -28.76 4.90
N LYS A 158 -3.51 -28.93 5.93
CA LYS A 158 -4.11 -27.79 6.62
C LYS A 158 -3.06 -27.01 7.40
N VAL A 159 -2.08 -27.69 8.04
CA VAL A 159 -0.97 -27.00 8.71
C VAL A 159 -0.15 -26.18 7.71
N VAL A 160 0.15 -26.71 6.53
CA VAL A 160 0.85 -25.99 5.45
C VAL A 160 0.08 -24.74 5.04
N SER A 161 -1.24 -24.86 4.86
CA SER A 161 -2.09 -23.73 4.49
C SER A 161 -2.06 -22.61 5.54
N VAL A 162 -2.28 -22.95 6.83
CA VAL A 162 -2.31 -21.95 7.91
C VAL A 162 -0.93 -21.41 8.25
N LEU A 163 0.13 -22.21 8.10
CA LEU A 163 1.53 -21.76 8.24
C LEU A 163 1.84 -20.64 7.22
N ARG A 164 1.55 -20.88 5.95
CA ARG A 164 1.81 -19.89 4.88
C ARG A 164 0.95 -18.63 5.05
N SER A 165 -0.31 -18.80 5.46
CA SER A 165 -1.19 -17.66 5.77
C SER A 165 -0.61 -16.82 6.90
N LEU A 166 -0.22 -17.45 8.02
CA LEU A 166 0.34 -16.72 9.16
C LEU A 166 1.67 -16.05 8.81
N ASP A 167 2.55 -16.71 8.06
CA ASP A 167 3.82 -16.11 7.62
C ASP A 167 3.59 -14.85 6.76
N GLY A 168 2.65 -14.91 5.81
CA GLY A 168 2.25 -13.74 5.00
C GLY A 168 1.66 -12.61 5.84
N GLU A 169 0.73 -12.92 6.73
CA GLU A 169 0.11 -11.94 7.65
C GLU A 169 1.16 -11.24 8.52
N LEU A 170 2.07 -12.01 9.11
CA LEU A 170 3.15 -11.44 9.93
C LEU A 170 4.05 -10.52 9.12
N ALA A 171 4.38 -10.91 7.89
CA ALA A 171 5.22 -10.10 7.01
C ALA A 171 4.52 -8.80 6.59
N GLU A 172 3.24 -8.87 6.16
CA GLU A 172 2.47 -7.68 5.73
C GLU A 172 2.23 -6.68 6.87
N HIS A 173 2.16 -7.17 8.11
CA HIS A 173 2.02 -6.33 9.30
C HIS A 173 3.35 -5.90 9.93
N GLY A 174 4.49 -6.36 9.40
CA GLY A 174 5.82 -6.08 9.98
C GLY A 174 6.00 -6.67 11.39
N VAL A 175 5.31 -7.77 11.69
CA VAL A 175 5.32 -8.45 12.99
C VAL A 175 6.25 -9.65 12.95
N THR A 176 7.11 -9.79 13.97
CA THR A 176 7.95 -10.99 14.08
C THR A 176 7.23 -12.12 14.83
N PRO A 177 7.63 -13.39 14.60
CA PRO A 177 7.10 -14.51 15.39
C PRO A 177 7.26 -14.34 16.91
N GLU A 178 8.35 -13.70 17.35
CA GLU A 178 8.59 -13.39 18.76
C GLU A 178 7.59 -12.38 19.31
N MET A 179 7.30 -11.32 18.55
CA MET A 179 6.29 -10.32 18.93
C MET A 179 4.91 -10.95 19.06
N LEU A 180 4.54 -11.85 18.13
CA LEU A 180 3.29 -12.60 18.19
C LEU A 180 3.22 -13.46 19.46
N ARG A 181 4.28 -14.22 19.79
CA ARG A 181 4.34 -15.05 20.99
C ARG A 181 4.23 -14.21 22.27
N ALA A 182 4.93 -13.09 22.32
CA ALA A 182 4.85 -12.16 23.47
C ALA A 182 3.42 -11.60 23.65
N PHE A 183 2.75 -11.26 22.55
CA PHE A 183 1.34 -10.85 22.59
C PHE A 183 0.44 -11.99 23.06
N ASP A 184 0.53 -13.18 22.45
CA ASP A 184 -0.33 -14.31 22.78
C ASP A 184 -0.13 -14.80 24.23
N THR A 185 1.08 -14.74 24.76
CA THR A 185 1.35 -15.07 26.17
C THR A 185 0.62 -14.11 27.11
N ARG A 186 0.68 -12.81 26.83
CA ARG A 186 -0.05 -11.79 27.64
C ARG A 186 -1.55 -11.94 27.46
N PHE A 187 -2.01 -12.12 26.23
CA PHE A 187 -3.43 -12.29 25.91
C PHE A 187 -4.04 -13.52 26.63
N GLN A 188 -3.34 -14.65 26.70
CA GLN A 188 -3.78 -15.82 27.45
C GLN A 188 -3.95 -15.51 28.93
N GLN A 189 -3.00 -14.78 29.56
CA GLN A 189 -3.09 -14.36 30.97
C GLN A 189 -4.30 -13.43 31.22
N ASP A 190 -4.54 -12.47 30.31
CA ASP A 190 -5.66 -11.55 30.39
C ASP A 190 -7.00 -12.27 30.28
N VAL A 191 -7.13 -13.22 29.33
CA VAL A 191 -8.32 -14.05 29.14
C VAL A 191 -8.57 -14.97 30.34
N GLU A 192 -7.52 -15.59 30.89
CA GLU A 192 -7.63 -16.42 32.10
C GLU A 192 -8.09 -15.59 33.29
N THR A 193 -7.53 -14.40 33.48
CA THR A 193 -7.90 -13.47 34.56
C THR A 193 -9.37 -13.05 34.42
N ALA A 194 -9.79 -12.66 33.21
CA ALA A 194 -11.18 -12.32 32.94
C ALA A 194 -12.13 -13.52 33.15
N GLY A 195 -11.71 -14.72 32.70
CA GLY A 195 -12.48 -15.96 32.89
C GLY A 195 -12.65 -16.36 34.35
N ASN A 196 -11.62 -16.14 35.19
CA ASN A 196 -11.68 -16.42 36.62
C ASN A 196 -12.54 -15.37 37.39
N ALA A 197 -12.56 -14.12 36.91
CA ALA A 197 -13.42 -13.07 37.48
C ALA A 197 -14.90 -13.22 37.07
N ALA A 198 -15.20 -13.96 35.98
CA ALA A 198 -16.55 -14.17 35.52
C ALA A 198 -17.29 -15.14 36.46
N ARG A 199 -18.57 -14.85 36.78
CA ARG A 199 -19.41 -15.72 37.62
C ARG A 199 -19.64 -17.12 36.99
N ARG A 200 -19.43 -17.24 35.70
CA ARG A 200 -19.57 -18.48 34.92
C ARG A 200 -18.51 -18.50 33.81
N ARG A 201 -17.61 -19.48 33.83
CA ARG A 201 -16.66 -19.72 32.73
C ARG A 201 -17.45 -20.15 31.48
N VAL A 202 -17.23 -19.47 30.37
CA VAL A 202 -17.91 -19.75 29.10
C VAL A 202 -16.94 -20.52 28.22
N GLN A 203 -17.39 -21.53 27.48
CA GLN A 203 -16.59 -22.30 26.50
C GLN A 203 -15.84 -21.43 25.51
N LEU A 204 -16.31 -20.19 25.29
CA LEU A 204 -15.62 -19.21 24.43
C LEU A 204 -14.21 -18.90 24.94
N PHE A 205 -14.00 -18.77 26.25
CA PHE A 205 -12.66 -18.51 26.81
C PHE A 205 -11.69 -19.64 26.53
N ASP A 206 -12.13 -20.89 26.67
CA ASP A 206 -11.29 -22.06 26.39
C ASP A 206 -10.89 -22.11 24.93
N LYS A 207 -11.84 -21.90 24.02
CA LYS A 207 -11.60 -21.83 22.56
C LYS A 207 -10.64 -20.71 22.15
N VAL A 208 -10.75 -19.55 22.77
CA VAL A 208 -9.86 -18.41 22.50
C VAL A 208 -8.44 -18.70 22.96
N ILE A 209 -8.26 -19.33 24.15
CA ILE A 209 -6.96 -19.75 24.65
C ILE A 209 -6.35 -20.83 23.75
N ASP A 210 -7.11 -21.84 23.30
CA ASP A 210 -6.62 -22.89 22.42
C ASP A 210 -6.21 -22.35 21.04
N ASN A 211 -6.97 -21.40 20.48
CA ASN A 211 -6.56 -20.72 19.26
C ASN A 211 -5.25 -19.93 19.44
N SER A 212 -5.08 -19.26 20.58
CA SER A 212 -3.84 -18.54 20.89
C SER A 212 -2.65 -19.51 21.04
N LYS A 213 -2.81 -20.64 21.74
CA LYS A 213 -1.77 -21.69 21.82
C LYS A 213 -1.40 -22.23 20.43
N SER A 214 -2.39 -22.46 19.57
CA SER A 214 -2.17 -22.91 18.19
C SER A 214 -1.36 -21.88 17.38
N ARG A 215 -1.63 -20.56 17.55
CA ARG A 215 -0.82 -19.51 16.91
C ARG A 215 0.63 -19.48 17.40
N VAL A 216 0.85 -19.67 18.71
CA VAL A 216 2.20 -19.80 19.29
C VAL A 216 2.96 -20.95 18.63
N GLU A 217 2.34 -22.12 18.50
CA GLU A 217 2.99 -23.27 17.87
C GLU A 217 3.27 -23.04 16.39
N LEU A 218 2.30 -22.49 15.65
CA LEU A 218 2.50 -22.09 14.25
C LEU A 218 3.61 -21.06 14.09
N SER A 219 3.78 -20.12 15.03
CA SER A 219 4.84 -19.10 14.95
C SER A 219 6.25 -19.70 14.95
N HIS A 220 6.44 -20.81 15.64
CA HIS A 220 7.70 -21.55 15.61
C HIS A 220 7.92 -22.24 14.25
N LEU A 221 6.86 -22.77 13.64
CA LEU A 221 6.94 -23.30 12.27
C LEU A 221 7.24 -22.20 11.24
N VAL A 222 6.75 -20.99 11.46
CA VAL A 222 7.11 -19.82 10.63
C VAL A 222 8.62 -19.57 10.68
N GLU A 223 9.25 -19.63 11.86
CA GLU A 223 10.71 -19.49 11.99
C GLU A 223 11.46 -20.58 11.23
N GLU A 224 11.03 -21.84 11.38
CA GLU A 224 11.63 -22.97 10.66
C GLU A 224 11.46 -22.82 9.14
N TYR A 225 10.30 -22.35 8.69
CA TYR A 225 10.02 -22.13 7.29
C TYR A 225 10.86 -20.98 6.70
N ARG A 226 10.97 -19.85 7.41
CA ARG A 226 11.84 -18.73 7.04
C ARG A 226 13.33 -19.16 7.02
N ALA A 227 13.77 -19.97 7.99
CA ALA A 227 15.12 -20.51 8.01
C ALA A 227 15.37 -21.45 6.81
N ALA A 228 14.40 -22.28 6.46
CA ALA A 228 14.49 -23.17 5.30
C ALA A 228 14.57 -22.42 3.96
N ARG A 229 13.93 -21.25 3.84
CA ARG A 229 14.08 -20.34 2.68
C ARG A 229 15.49 -19.73 2.63
N ARG A 230 15.97 -19.17 3.74
CA ARG A 230 17.33 -18.59 3.81
C ARG A 230 18.43 -19.57 3.44
N VAL A 231 18.37 -20.83 3.94
CA VAL A 231 19.36 -21.87 3.60
C VAL A 231 19.40 -22.20 2.10
N ARG A 232 18.32 -21.94 1.37
CA ARG A 232 18.19 -22.19 -0.08
C ARG A 232 18.38 -20.98 -0.95
N ASP A 233 18.68 -19.81 -0.37
CA ASP A 233 18.76 -18.52 -1.04
C ASP A 233 17.50 -18.21 -1.89
N VAL A 234 16.33 -18.52 -1.31
CA VAL A 234 15.03 -18.26 -1.93
C VAL A 234 14.17 -17.38 -1.03
N MET A 235 13.28 -16.59 -1.64
CA MET A 235 12.34 -15.73 -0.94
C MET A 235 10.95 -15.81 -1.60
N ASP A 236 9.91 -15.37 -0.92
CA ASP A 236 8.61 -15.09 -1.51
C ASP A 236 8.33 -13.58 -1.57
N PHE A 237 7.15 -13.21 -2.05
CA PHE A 237 6.77 -11.78 -2.15
C PHE A 237 6.66 -11.10 -0.79
N SER A 238 6.24 -11.84 0.24
CA SER A 238 6.15 -11.31 1.60
C SER A 238 7.54 -11.07 2.20
N ASP A 239 8.51 -11.95 1.91
CA ASP A 239 9.92 -11.74 2.29
C ASP A 239 10.50 -10.49 1.63
N GLN A 240 10.20 -10.24 0.34
CA GLN A 240 10.69 -9.02 -0.32
C GLN A 240 10.26 -7.76 0.43
N MET A 241 9.00 -7.73 0.88
CA MET A 241 8.46 -6.59 1.63
C MET A 241 9.15 -6.46 3.00
N LEU A 242 9.28 -7.58 3.71
CA LEU A 242 9.91 -7.62 5.04
C LEU A 242 11.39 -7.21 4.98
N ILE A 243 12.16 -7.76 4.04
CA ILE A 243 13.58 -7.42 3.85
C ILE A 243 13.73 -5.95 3.43
N GLY A 244 12.90 -5.48 2.50
CA GLY A 244 12.88 -4.07 2.10
C GLY A 244 12.59 -3.14 3.28
N MET A 245 11.63 -3.47 4.13
CA MET A 245 11.31 -2.76 5.35
C MET A 245 12.51 -2.75 6.33
N GLN A 246 13.16 -3.90 6.54
CA GLN A 246 14.34 -3.99 7.40
C GLN A 246 15.50 -3.12 6.87
N LEU A 247 15.78 -3.16 5.56
CA LEU A 247 16.79 -2.29 4.95
C LEU A 247 16.49 -0.81 5.19
N ALA A 248 15.23 -0.42 5.08
CA ALA A 248 14.80 0.96 5.27
C ALA A 248 14.89 1.44 6.73
N THR A 249 14.66 0.53 7.69
CA THR A 249 14.59 0.89 9.12
C THR A 249 15.91 0.70 9.85
N GLU A 250 16.73 -0.28 9.45
CA GLU A 250 17.99 -0.62 10.12
C GLU A 250 19.20 0.10 9.51
N PHE A 251 19.09 0.59 8.25
CA PHE A 251 20.19 1.24 7.52
C PHE A 251 19.79 2.64 7.02
N PRO A 252 19.86 3.69 7.86
CA PRO A 252 19.42 5.05 7.50
C PRO A 252 20.10 5.62 6.25
N GLU A 253 21.34 5.18 5.96
CA GLU A 253 22.10 5.61 4.78
C GLU A 253 21.46 5.14 3.47
N VAL A 254 20.67 4.05 3.47
CA VAL A 254 19.89 3.62 2.31
C VAL A 254 18.81 4.66 1.97
N GLY A 255 18.12 5.14 3.01
CA GLY A 255 17.15 6.23 2.85
C GLY A 255 17.82 7.53 2.37
N GLU A 256 18.98 7.89 2.89
CA GLU A 256 19.73 9.08 2.46
C GLU A 256 20.10 9.01 0.98
N GLN A 257 20.62 7.88 0.52
CA GLN A 257 20.95 7.66 -0.90
C GLN A 257 19.71 7.77 -1.81
N LEU A 258 18.61 7.16 -1.41
CA LEU A 258 17.36 7.20 -2.20
C LEU A 258 16.73 8.60 -2.22
N ARG A 259 16.81 9.38 -1.14
CA ARG A 259 16.36 10.79 -1.13
C ARG A 259 17.21 11.70 -2.01
N GLN A 260 18.50 11.41 -2.18
CA GLN A 260 19.34 12.10 -3.16
C GLN A 260 18.97 11.75 -4.60
N GLN A 261 18.62 10.48 -4.86
CA GLN A 261 18.20 10.00 -6.17
C GLN A 261 16.80 10.48 -6.53
N PHE A 262 15.84 10.33 -5.62
CA PHE A 262 14.42 10.65 -5.83
C PHE A 262 14.01 11.84 -4.95
N GLN A 263 13.87 12.99 -5.56
CA GLN A 263 13.47 14.21 -4.85
C GLN A 263 11.97 14.31 -4.63
N VAL A 264 11.18 13.55 -5.38
CA VAL A 264 9.73 13.47 -5.24
C VAL A 264 9.28 12.03 -5.35
N VAL A 265 8.41 11.61 -4.43
CA VAL A 265 7.78 10.29 -4.41
C VAL A 265 6.26 10.44 -4.56
N LEU A 266 5.68 9.68 -5.47
CA LEU A 266 4.25 9.64 -5.74
C LEU A 266 3.71 8.24 -5.43
N LEU A 267 2.70 8.14 -4.56
CA LEU A 267 2.10 6.89 -4.11
C LEU A 267 0.65 6.83 -4.58
N ASP A 268 0.34 5.88 -5.47
CA ASP A 268 -1.02 5.66 -5.98
C ASP A 268 -1.75 4.58 -5.17
N GLU A 269 -3.07 4.71 -5.05
CA GLU A 269 -3.96 3.82 -4.31
C GLU A 269 -3.42 3.50 -2.89
N TYR A 270 -2.99 4.54 -2.18
CA TYR A 270 -2.27 4.39 -0.91
C TYR A 270 -3.12 3.74 0.20
N GLN A 271 -4.46 3.75 0.09
CA GLN A 271 -5.36 3.04 1.00
C GLN A 271 -5.19 1.51 0.96
N ASP A 272 -4.61 0.97 -0.12
CA ASP A 272 -4.41 -0.48 -0.30
C ASP A 272 -3.01 -0.95 0.15
N THR A 273 -2.22 -0.05 0.75
CA THR A 273 -0.87 -0.40 1.25
C THR A 273 -0.92 -1.16 2.57
N SER A 274 0.00 -2.11 2.74
CA SER A 274 0.20 -2.82 4.00
C SER A 274 1.01 -1.99 5.02
N VAL A 275 1.03 -2.46 6.26
CA VAL A 275 1.86 -1.84 7.31
C VAL A 275 3.34 -1.95 6.96
N ALA A 276 3.80 -3.09 6.42
CA ALA A 276 5.19 -3.28 5.99
C ALA A 276 5.57 -2.31 4.87
N GLN A 277 4.70 -2.10 3.88
CA GLN A 277 4.91 -1.11 2.81
C GLN A 277 5.00 0.32 3.38
N ARG A 278 4.14 0.67 4.32
CA ARG A 278 4.22 1.96 5.01
C ARG A 278 5.54 2.11 5.77
N LEU A 279 5.96 1.09 6.52
CA LEU A 279 7.23 1.11 7.28
C LEU A 279 8.44 1.21 6.35
N LEU A 280 8.44 0.50 5.22
CA LEU A 280 9.44 0.66 4.16
C LEU A 280 9.50 2.13 3.70
N LEU A 281 8.38 2.71 3.34
CA LEU A 281 8.32 4.08 2.82
C LEU A 281 8.71 5.13 3.86
N THR A 282 8.25 4.98 5.10
CA THR A 282 8.60 5.92 6.18
C THR A 282 10.07 5.82 6.54
N GLY A 283 10.66 4.63 6.58
CA GLY A 283 12.10 4.44 6.80
C GLY A 283 12.94 5.12 5.73
N LEU A 284 12.49 5.10 4.46
CA LEU A 284 13.21 5.71 3.36
C LEU A 284 12.96 7.22 3.21
N PHE A 285 11.70 7.67 3.37
CA PHE A 285 11.26 8.98 2.89
C PHE A 285 10.54 9.84 3.95
N ALA A 286 10.54 9.48 5.24
CA ALA A 286 10.02 10.38 6.27
C ALA A 286 10.93 11.60 6.51
N GLY A 287 10.51 12.48 7.43
CA GLY A 287 11.31 13.66 7.82
C GLY A 287 11.17 14.84 6.86
N GLY A 288 10.00 15.03 6.27
CA GLY A 288 9.71 16.18 5.42
C GLY A 288 10.05 16.01 3.95
N HIS A 289 10.49 14.82 3.53
CA HIS A 289 10.75 14.52 2.12
C HIS A 289 9.46 14.67 1.29
N PRO A 290 9.53 15.21 0.05
CA PRO A 290 8.35 15.41 -0.79
C PRO A 290 7.69 14.08 -1.21
N VAL A 291 6.72 13.61 -0.43
CA VAL A 291 5.89 12.42 -0.69
C VAL A 291 4.45 12.86 -0.93
N THR A 292 3.91 12.53 -2.08
CA THR A 292 2.50 12.76 -2.41
C THR A 292 1.77 11.43 -2.47
N ALA A 293 0.91 11.15 -1.50
CA ALA A 293 0.04 9.98 -1.52
C ALA A 293 -1.34 10.34 -2.07
N VAL A 294 -1.89 9.46 -2.89
CA VAL A 294 -3.24 9.60 -3.45
C VAL A 294 -4.02 8.32 -3.16
N GLY A 295 -5.25 8.45 -2.70
CA GLY A 295 -6.11 7.30 -2.43
C GLY A 295 -7.53 7.68 -2.04
N ASP A 296 -8.35 6.66 -1.86
CA ASP A 296 -9.73 6.77 -1.40
C ASP A 296 -9.96 5.77 -0.26
N PRO A 297 -10.06 6.22 1.00
CA PRO A 297 -10.30 5.30 2.11
C PRO A 297 -11.61 4.52 1.97
N LEU A 298 -12.59 5.02 1.21
CA LEU A 298 -13.85 4.31 0.95
C LEU A 298 -13.71 3.19 -0.10
N GLN A 299 -12.57 3.09 -0.77
CA GLN A 299 -12.23 2.05 -1.75
C GLN A 299 -11.21 1.05 -1.22
N ALA A 300 -10.90 1.05 0.07
CA ALA A 300 -10.01 0.08 0.71
C ALA A 300 -10.69 -1.30 0.75
N ILE A 301 -10.33 -2.20 -0.16
CA ILE A 301 -10.95 -3.53 -0.31
C ILE A 301 -9.94 -4.68 -0.23
N TYR A 302 -8.69 -4.37 0.11
CA TYR A 302 -7.59 -5.35 0.18
C TYR A 302 -7.10 -5.64 1.62
N GLU A 303 -7.96 -5.40 2.63
CA GLU A 303 -7.65 -5.70 4.04
C GLU A 303 -7.25 -7.18 4.23
N TRP A 304 -7.92 -8.09 3.51
CA TRP A 304 -7.60 -9.51 3.51
C TRP A 304 -6.21 -9.86 2.91
N ARG A 305 -5.53 -8.89 2.32
CA ARG A 305 -4.12 -8.95 1.87
C ARG A 305 -3.18 -8.14 2.76
N GLY A 306 -3.58 -7.82 3.99
CA GLY A 306 -2.76 -7.02 4.90
C GLY A 306 -2.77 -5.51 4.66
N ALA A 307 -3.61 -5.00 3.74
CA ALA A 307 -3.78 -3.56 3.57
C ALA A 307 -4.38 -2.94 4.84
N SER A 308 -4.00 -1.70 5.12
CA SER A 308 -4.51 -0.96 6.27
C SER A 308 -4.98 0.43 5.84
N VAL A 309 -6.29 0.68 5.91
CA VAL A 309 -6.87 1.99 5.61
C VAL A 309 -6.32 3.09 6.53
N ALA A 310 -5.90 2.75 7.75
CA ALA A 310 -5.24 3.68 8.66
C ALA A 310 -3.98 4.31 8.05
N ASN A 311 -3.33 3.67 7.07
CA ASN A 311 -2.18 4.25 6.40
C ASN A 311 -2.50 5.58 5.72
N ILE A 312 -3.65 5.68 5.04
CA ILE A 312 -4.05 6.94 4.38
C ILE A 312 -4.65 7.95 5.37
N ASP A 313 -5.37 7.49 6.38
CA ASP A 313 -5.95 8.38 7.39
C ASP A 313 -4.89 9.03 8.25
N ASP A 314 -3.86 8.27 8.63
CA ASP A 314 -2.75 8.72 9.47
C ASP A 314 -1.51 9.16 8.66
N PHE A 315 -1.64 9.34 7.34
CA PHE A 315 -0.53 9.72 6.47
C PHE A 315 0.22 10.94 7.01
N ASN A 316 -0.50 11.95 7.46
CA ASN A 316 0.06 13.21 7.94
C ASN A 316 0.86 13.09 9.26
N MET A 317 0.71 11.98 9.98
CA MET A 317 1.53 11.61 11.14
C MET A 317 2.74 10.77 10.72
N HIS A 318 2.58 9.91 9.72
CA HIS A 318 3.64 9.04 9.22
C HIS A 318 4.68 9.81 8.38
N PHE A 319 4.24 10.85 7.67
CA PHE A 319 5.07 11.73 6.86
C PHE A 319 4.89 13.19 7.32
N PRO A 320 5.44 13.55 8.48
CA PRO A 320 5.35 14.92 8.99
C PRO A 320 6.19 15.90 8.16
N ASN A 321 5.89 17.17 8.30
CA ASN A 321 6.73 18.25 7.78
C ASN A 321 8.13 18.24 8.46
N PRO A 322 9.12 18.97 7.90
CA PRO A 322 10.46 19.04 8.50
C PRO A 322 10.51 19.57 9.94
N ASP A 323 9.53 20.39 10.31
CA ASP A 323 9.37 20.94 11.67
C ASP A 323 8.63 20.00 12.65
N GLY A 324 8.27 18.78 12.19
CA GLY A 324 7.51 17.79 12.96
C GLY A 324 6.00 18.03 13.00
N SER A 325 5.50 19.10 12.39
CA SER A 325 4.05 19.33 12.28
C SER A 325 3.42 18.34 11.29
N ARG A 326 2.11 18.13 11.44
CA ARG A 326 1.35 17.25 10.52
C ARG A 326 1.41 17.82 9.11
N SER A 327 1.66 16.95 8.14
CA SER A 327 1.62 17.32 6.72
C SER A 327 0.18 17.60 6.26
N ARG A 328 0.06 18.23 5.09
CA ARG A 328 -1.23 18.70 4.55
C ARG A 328 -2.06 17.53 4.02
N ALA A 329 -3.38 17.60 4.21
CA ALA A 329 -4.37 16.78 3.51
C ALA A 329 -5.15 17.67 2.51
N LEU A 330 -5.35 17.17 1.31
CA LEU A 330 -6.16 17.78 0.26
C LEU A 330 -7.30 16.81 -0.11
N THR A 331 -8.43 17.36 -0.54
CA THR A 331 -9.59 16.55 -0.93
C THR A 331 -9.96 16.86 -2.38
N LEU A 332 -10.25 15.80 -3.16
CA LEU A 332 -10.86 15.91 -4.49
C LEU A 332 -12.27 15.29 -4.41
N LYS A 333 -13.29 16.10 -4.61
CA LYS A 333 -14.69 15.69 -4.49
C LYS A 333 -15.49 15.79 -5.81
N GLU A 334 -15.00 16.53 -6.80
CA GLU A 334 -15.68 16.66 -8.08
C GLU A 334 -15.60 15.37 -8.90
N ASN A 335 -16.71 14.61 -8.95
CA ASN A 335 -16.80 13.37 -9.72
C ASN A 335 -17.16 13.64 -11.18
N ARG A 336 -16.28 13.25 -12.09
CA ARG A 336 -16.45 13.41 -13.55
C ARG A 336 -16.86 12.12 -14.27
N ARG A 337 -17.11 11.04 -13.50
CA ARG A 337 -17.43 9.70 -14.03
C ARG A 337 -18.91 9.45 -14.09
N SER A 338 -19.65 9.76 -13.03
CA SER A 338 -21.02 9.33 -12.78
C SER A 338 -22.00 10.47 -12.81
N GLY A 339 -23.28 10.21 -13.18
CA GLY A 339 -24.35 11.17 -13.10
C GLY A 339 -24.87 11.39 -11.68
N ALA A 340 -25.67 12.46 -11.47
CA ALA A 340 -26.12 12.92 -10.16
C ALA A 340 -26.82 11.84 -9.33
N ASN A 341 -27.80 11.12 -9.90
CA ASN A 341 -28.56 10.10 -9.16
C ASN A 341 -27.65 8.97 -8.63
N ILE A 342 -26.58 8.62 -9.39
CA ILE A 342 -25.61 7.60 -8.96
C ILE A 342 -24.77 8.13 -7.80
N LEU A 343 -24.37 9.40 -7.85
CA LEU A 343 -23.62 10.03 -6.77
C LEU A 343 -24.45 10.16 -5.50
N ASP A 344 -25.72 10.55 -5.62
CA ASP A 344 -26.63 10.67 -4.47
C ASP A 344 -26.80 9.31 -3.78
N GLY A 345 -26.99 8.24 -4.57
CA GLY A 345 -27.03 6.87 -4.03
C GLY A 345 -25.72 6.45 -3.36
N ALA A 346 -24.58 6.69 -4.00
CA ALA A 346 -23.25 6.37 -3.44
C ALA A 346 -22.98 7.17 -2.17
N ASN A 347 -23.27 8.46 -2.16
CA ASN A 347 -23.10 9.33 -0.99
C ASN A 347 -24.00 8.89 0.16
N SER A 348 -25.24 8.48 -0.12
CA SER A 348 -26.15 7.99 0.91
C SER A 348 -25.66 6.67 1.53
N LEU A 349 -25.21 5.73 0.71
CA LEU A 349 -24.68 4.43 1.18
C LEU A 349 -23.38 4.56 1.97
N SER A 350 -22.53 5.53 1.62
CA SER A 350 -21.21 5.72 2.25
C SER A 350 -21.21 6.65 3.46
N THR A 351 -22.35 7.14 3.93
CA THR A 351 -22.43 8.17 4.99
C THR A 351 -21.61 7.79 6.21
N SER A 352 -21.83 6.62 6.80
CA SER A 352 -21.10 6.17 8.00
C SER A 352 -19.59 6.01 7.78
N LEU A 353 -19.18 5.52 6.60
CA LEU A 353 -17.77 5.39 6.25
C LEU A 353 -17.13 6.76 6.04
N ARG A 354 -17.84 7.71 5.44
CA ARG A 354 -17.32 9.07 5.26
C ARG A 354 -17.10 9.78 6.59
N GLU A 355 -18.01 9.62 7.52
CA GLU A 355 -17.88 10.14 8.90
C GLU A 355 -16.67 9.52 9.62
N LEU A 356 -16.45 8.21 9.45
CA LEU A 356 -15.34 7.49 10.05
C LEU A 356 -13.97 7.96 9.53
N HIS A 357 -13.86 8.21 8.21
CA HIS A 357 -12.61 8.55 7.52
C HIS A 357 -12.43 10.04 7.22
N ASP A 358 -13.31 10.89 7.73
CA ASP A 358 -13.30 12.34 7.45
C ASP A 358 -13.20 12.64 5.95
N VAL A 359 -14.16 12.11 5.17
CA VAL A 359 -14.24 12.30 3.71
C VAL A 359 -15.51 13.04 3.35
N GLU A 360 -15.38 14.10 2.57
CA GLU A 360 -16.52 14.87 2.05
C GLU A 360 -17.32 14.08 0.99
N PRO A 361 -18.63 14.36 0.84
CA PRO A 361 -19.44 13.75 -0.21
C PRO A 361 -18.96 14.17 -1.59
N LEU A 362 -19.10 13.25 -2.56
CA LEU A 362 -18.80 13.55 -3.96
C LEU A 362 -19.85 14.52 -4.55
N VAL A 363 -19.37 15.43 -5.38
CA VAL A 363 -20.22 16.42 -6.05
C VAL A 363 -20.11 16.29 -7.58
N THR A 364 -21.16 16.72 -8.29
CA THR A 364 -21.14 16.79 -9.76
C THR A 364 -20.34 18.01 -10.23
N PRO A 365 -19.67 17.94 -11.41
CA PRO A 365 -19.03 19.10 -12.02
C PRO A 365 -20.06 20.11 -12.55
N ALA A 366 -19.60 21.30 -12.92
CA ALA A 366 -20.44 22.34 -13.50
C ALA A 366 -21.20 21.89 -14.78
N ASN A 367 -20.59 20.99 -15.57
CA ASN A 367 -21.21 20.34 -16.73
C ASN A 367 -21.39 18.83 -16.42
N PRO A 368 -22.44 18.44 -15.69
CA PRO A 368 -22.62 17.07 -15.26
C PRO A 368 -22.99 16.16 -16.42
N LYS A 369 -22.63 14.87 -16.31
CA LYS A 369 -23.18 13.84 -17.17
C LYS A 369 -24.67 13.66 -16.92
N PRO A 370 -25.43 13.00 -17.85
CA PRO A 370 -26.82 12.64 -17.60
C PRO A 370 -26.99 12.00 -16.23
N ALA A 371 -28.10 12.29 -15.57
CA ALA A 371 -28.32 11.91 -14.16
C ALA A 371 -28.13 10.41 -13.86
N GLY A 372 -28.42 9.55 -14.85
CA GLY A 372 -28.33 8.11 -14.70
C GLY A 372 -29.52 7.52 -13.93
N GLY A 373 -29.49 6.24 -13.66
CA GLY A 373 -30.52 5.54 -12.89
C GLY A 373 -29.93 4.42 -12.05
N ILE A 374 -30.54 4.18 -10.88
CA ILE A 374 -30.21 3.07 -9.98
C ILE A 374 -31.38 2.07 -10.04
N ARG A 375 -31.07 0.79 -10.21
CA ARG A 375 -32.02 -0.30 -10.04
C ARG A 375 -31.55 -1.17 -8.90
N VAL A 376 -32.47 -1.48 -7.99
CA VAL A 376 -32.22 -2.38 -6.86
C VAL A 376 -32.95 -3.69 -7.11
N GLY A 377 -32.21 -4.79 -7.08
CA GLY A 377 -32.77 -6.15 -7.15
C GLY A 377 -32.43 -6.92 -5.88
N LEU A 378 -33.34 -7.74 -5.39
CA LEU A 378 -33.08 -8.70 -4.33
C LEU A 378 -32.89 -10.07 -5.00
N LEU A 379 -31.71 -10.63 -4.88
CA LEU A 379 -31.37 -11.97 -5.35
C LEU A 379 -31.49 -12.94 -4.19
N PRO A 380 -32.32 -13.98 -4.29
CA PRO A 380 -32.53 -14.94 -3.21
C PRO A 380 -31.34 -15.88 -2.96
N THR A 381 -30.47 -16.07 -3.98
CA THR A 381 -29.24 -16.88 -3.86
C THR A 381 -28.13 -16.35 -4.74
N PHE A 382 -26.85 -16.64 -4.40
CA PHE A 382 -25.69 -16.32 -5.24
C PHE A 382 -25.67 -17.02 -6.61
N ALA A 383 -26.56 -18.02 -6.84
CA ALA A 383 -26.65 -18.76 -8.11
C ALA A 383 -27.48 -18.06 -9.17
N GLU A 384 -28.09 -16.92 -8.86
CA GLU A 384 -28.95 -16.15 -9.77
C GLU A 384 -28.30 -14.86 -10.29
N GLU A 385 -26.98 -14.65 -10.00
CA GLU A 385 -26.16 -13.61 -10.62
C GLU A 385 -25.72 -14.05 -12.03
#